data_23a1871980ad564f210b5e5cfce394fe
#
_entry.id   23a1871980ad564f210b5e5cfce394fe
#
_cell.length_a   1.000
_cell.length_b   1.000
_cell.length_c   1.000
_cell.angle_alpha   90.00
_cell.angle_beta   90.00
_cell.angle_gamma   90.00
#
_symmetry.space_group_name_H-M   'P 1'
#
loop_
_entity.id
_entity.type
_entity.pdbx_description
1 polymer ?
#
loop_
_entity_poly.entity_id
_entity_poly.type
_entity_poly.pdbx_seq_one_letter_code
_entity_poly.pdbx_strand_id
1 'polypeptide(L)'
;STVHRVLTRYGVARLRWLDRPTGRVIRRIESAAVGDLVHVDVKKLGKIPAGGGWKMLGQTKGGHNASVDRSSGVFNKHRQPLRGYHFLHTAIDGHSRLVYSELLADERKDTAAAFWTRANAWFNECGITVQKVLTDNGSCYRSHVFRDALGTIEHRRTRPYRPQTNGKVERFHRTLAD
;
A
#
# COMPACT_ATOMS: atom_id res chain seq x y z
N SER A 1 28.29 12.69 16.56
CA SER A 1 28.59 12.12 17.90
C SER A 1 29.76 11.15 17.82
N THR A 2 30.50 11.00 18.90
CA THR A 2 31.64 10.09 19.01
C THR A 2 31.24 8.64 18.71
N VAL A 3 30.08 8.21 19.19
CA VAL A 3 29.53 6.87 18.92
C VAL A 3 29.40 6.61 17.42
N HIS A 4 28.86 7.56 16.67
CA HIS A 4 28.72 7.40 15.21
C HIS A 4 30.08 7.24 14.51
N ARG A 5 31.11 8.04 14.90
CA ARG A 5 32.47 7.94 14.33
C ARG A 5 33.10 6.58 14.62
N VAL A 6 32.95 6.07 15.84
CA VAL A 6 33.46 4.75 16.22
C VAL A 6 32.79 3.65 15.41
N LEU A 7 31.43 3.62 15.35
CA LEU A 7 30.69 2.62 14.59
C LEU A 7 31.05 2.64 13.09
N THR A 8 31.22 3.84 12.51
CA THR A 8 31.64 3.98 11.11
C THR A 8 33.03 3.43 10.89
N ARG A 9 33.98 3.68 11.83
CA ARG A 9 35.37 3.16 11.75
C ARG A 9 35.40 1.63 11.75
N TYR A 10 34.51 1.01 12.53
CA TYR A 10 34.40 -0.45 12.60
C TYR A 10 33.47 -1.07 11.56
N GLY A 11 33.00 -0.29 10.57
CA GLY A 11 32.12 -0.79 9.51
C GLY A 11 30.73 -1.22 9.97
N VAL A 12 30.30 -0.82 11.16
CA VAL A 12 29.00 -1.16 11.71
C VAL A 12 27.91 -0.31 11.06
N ALA A 13 26.99 -0.96 10.36
CA ALA A 13 25.87 -0.28 9.72
C ALA A 13 24.92 0.35 10.74
N ARG A 14 24.27 1.46 10.38
CA ARG A 14 23.26 2.12 11.24
C ARG A 14 22.10 1.15 11.48
N LEU A 15 21.57 1.11 12.71
CA LEU A 15 20.44 0.24 13.10
C LEU A 15 19.23 0.37 12.17
N ARG A 16 18.95 1.56 11.63
CA ARG A 16 17.87 1.78 10.66
C ARG A 16 18.08 1.07 9.32
N TRP A 17 19.29 0.62 9.03
CA TRP A 17 19.66 -0.10 7.81
C TRP A 17 19.78 -1.60 8.04
N LEU A 18 19.56 -2.04 9.27
CA LEU A 18 19.61 -3.44 9.65
C LEU A 18 18.20 -4.01 9.80
N ASP A 19 18.05 -5.20 9.29
CA ASP A 19 16.89 -6.03 9.57
C ASP A 19 16.94 -6.47 11.04
N ARG A 20 16.02 -6.00 11.86
CA ARG A 20 16.03 -6.23 13.31
C ARG A 20 16.13 -7.71 13.71
N PRO A 21 15.38 -8.65 13.06
CA PRO A 21 15.46 -10.07 13.41
C PRO A 21 16.79 -10.73 13.06
N THR A 22 17.47 -10.28 12.01
CA THR A 22 18.64 -10.98 11.48
C THR A 22 19.96 -10.21 11.61
N GLY A 23 19.91 -8.92 11.97
CA GLY A 23 21.08 -8.03 12.02
C GLY A 23 21.75 -7.77 10.67
N ARG A 24 21.17 -8.26 9.57
CA ARG A 24 21.72 -8.08 8.22
C ARG A 24 21.35 -6.73 7.62
N VAL A 25 22.23 -6.18 6.78
CA VAL A 25 21.96 -4.95 6.05
C VAL A 25 20.74 -5.16 5.15
N ILE A 26 19.76 -4.25 5.26
CA ILE A 26 18.59 -4.26 4.41
C ILE A 26 19.02 -3.94 2.98
N ARG A 27 18.89 -4.91 2.09
CA ARG A 27 19.12 -4.70 0.66
C ARG A 27 17.86 -4.11 0.05
N ARG A 28 18.01 -3.01 -0.69
CA ARG A 28 16.91 -2.45 -1.50
C ARG A 28 16.57 -3.44 -2.61
N ILE A 29 15.28 -3.70 -2.79
CA ILE A 29 14.80 -4.43 -3.97
C ILE A 29 14.71 -3.40 -5.09
N GLU A 30 15.66 -3.45 -6.01
CA GLU A 30 15.66 -2.64 -7.23
C GLU A 30 15.29 -3.54 -8.40
N SER A 31 14.32 -3.12 -9.20
CA SER A 31 13.96 -3.80 -10.44
C SER A 31 14.96 -3.36 -11.53
N ALA A 32 15.51 -4.31 -12.27
CA ALA A 32 16.51 -4.05 -13.29
C ALA A 32 15.88 -3.36 -14.52
N ALA A 33 14.64 -3.70 -14.84
CA ALA A 33 13.94 -3.17 -16.00
C ALA A 33 12.47 -2.85 -15.64
N VAL A 34 11.82 -2.11 -16.52
CA VAL A 34 10.39 -1.81 -16.46
C VAL A 34 9.59 -3.11 -16.60
N GLY A 35 8.57 -3.31 -15.75
CA GLY A 35 7.75 -4.51 -15.72
C GLY A 35 8.37 -5.72 -15.01
N ASP A 36 9.66 -5.68 -14.65
CA ASP A 36 10.33 -6.78 -13.94
C ASP A 36 9.66 -7.11 -12.60
N LEU A 37 9.16 -6.09 -11.87
CA LEU A 37 8.45 -6.27 -10.61
C LEU A 37 7.45 -5.14 -10.38
N VAL A 38 6.17 -5.47 -10.34
CA VAL A 38 5.09 -4.56 -9.96
C VAL A 38 4.67 -4.85 -8.52
N HIS A 39 4.64 -3.81 -7.70
CA HIS A 39 4.18 -3.88 -6.31
C HIS A 39 2.68 -3.58 -6.25
N VAL A 40 1.91 -4.44 -5.62
CA VAL A 40 0.46 -4.27 -5.46
C VAL A 40 0.09 -4.24 -3.99
N ASP A 41 -0.77 -3.29 -3.62
CA ASP A 41 -1.20 -3.08 -2.23
C ASP A 41 -2.57 -2.40 -2.16
N VAL A 42 -3.23 -2.50 -1.01
CA VAL A 42 -4.49 -1.81 -0.72
C VAL A 42 -4.35 -0.96 0.52
N LYS A 43 -4.68 0.32 0.38
CA LYS A 43 -4.74 1.26 1.51
C LYS A 43 -6.19 1.59 1.88
N LYS A 44 -6.54 1.38 3.14
CA LYS A 44 -7.83 1.82 3.70
C LYS A 44 -7.81 3.33 3.95
N LEU A 45 -8.73 4.04 3.33
CA LEU A 45 -8.94 5.47 3.51
C LEU A 45 -10.26 5.69 4.23
N GLY A 46 -10.22 6.29 5.42
CA GLY A 46 -11.43 6.69 6.13
C GLY A 46 -12.23 7.70 5.31
N LYS A 47 -13.55 7.49 5.20
CA LYS A 47 -14.43 8.45 4.52
C LYS A 47 -14.41 9.80 5.23
N ILE A 48 -14.34 10.86 4.45
CA ILE A 48 -14.41 12.24 4.95
C ILE A 48 -15.88 12.58 5.21
N PRO A 49 -16.19 13.29 6.32
CA PRO A 49 -17.56 13.75 6.59
C PRO A 49 -18.11 14.62 5.47
N ALA A 50 -19.43 14.60 5.28
CA ALA A 50 -20.08 15.55 4.40
C ALA A 50 -19.76 16.99 4.83
N GLY A 51 -19.41 17.84 3.87
CA GLY A 51 -18.98 19.21 4.13
C GLY A 51 -17.50 19.37 4.51
N GLY A 52 -16.70 18.29 4.53
CA GLY A 52 -15.26 18.32 4.73
C GLY A 52 -14.78 17.95 6.13
N GLY A 53 -13.54 17.45 6.20
CA GLY A 53 -12.89 17.00 7.43
C GLY A 53 -12.04 18.07 8.11
N TRP A 54 -11.56 17.73 9.31
CA TRP A 54 -10.78 18.64 10.15
C TRP A 54 -9.41 19.06 9.56
N LYS A 55 -8.79 18.24 8.74
CA LYS A 55 -7.52 18.57 8.06
C LYS A 55 -7.68 19.78 7.12
N MET A 56 -8.84 19.90 6.47
CA MET A 56 -9.12 20.98 5.51
C MET A 56 -9.77 22.20 6.16
N LEU A 57 -10.65 22.01 7.14
CA LEU A 57 -11.51 23.07 7.70
C LEU A 57 -11.15 23.45 9.15
N GLY A 58 -10.10 22.85 9.72
CA GLY A 58 -9.76 23.01 11.13
C GLY A 58 -10.65 22.17 12.06
N GLN A 59 -10.23 22.06 13.33
CA GLN A 59 -10.89 21.18 14.30
C GLN A 59 -12.35 21.59 14.61
N THR A 60 -12.64 22.87 14.68
CA THR A 60 -13.98 23.38 15.03
C THR A 60 -14.99 23.01 13.94
N LYS A 61 -14.78 23.44 12.71
CA LYS A 61 -15.71 23.24 11.59
C LYS A 61 -15.73 21.78 11.12
N GLY A 62 -14.56 21.17 10.97
CA GLY A 62 -14.44 19.76 10.59
C GLY A 62 -14.94 18.82 11.70
N GLY A 63 -14.77 19.17 12.97
CA GLY A 63 -15.34 18.48 14.11
C GLY A 63 -16.85 18.56 14.16
N HIS A 64 -17.45 19.70 13.84
CA HIS A 64 -18.88 19.89 13.72
C HIS A 64 -19.46 19.00 12.60
N ASN A 65 -18.88 19.05 11.38
CA ASN A 65 -19.29 18.18 10.27
C ASN A 65 -19.22 16.71 10.66
N ALA A 66 -18.17 16.31 11.37
CA ALA A 66 -18.00 14.97 11.88
C ALA A 66 -19.06 14.58 12.94
N SER A 67 -19.57 15.53 13.72
CA SER A 67 -20.64 15.32 14.69
C SER A 67 -22.00 15.16 14.01
N VAL A 68 -22.31 16.01 13.04
CA VAL A 68 -23.55 15.93 12.24
C VAL A 68 -23.61 14.60 11.50
N ASP A 69 -22.54 14.20 10.86
CA ASP A 69 -22.43 12.93 10.14
C ASP A 69 -22.59 11.72 11.10
N ARG A 70 -22.12 11.85 12.34
CA ARG A 70 -22.34 10.85 13.40
C ARG A 70 -23.80 10.70 13.80
N SER A 71 -24.55 11.79 13.84
CA SER A 71 -25.96 11.76 14.25
C SER A 71 -26.88 11.16 13.19
N SER A 72 -26.49 11.17 11.93
CA SER A 72 -27.26 10.67 10.78
C SER A 72 -26.80 9.30 10.26
N GLY A 73 -25.75 8.71 10.81
CA GLY A 73 -25.09 7.54 10.27
C GLY A 73 -25.44 6.20 10.92
N VAL A 74 -24.98 5.11 10.29
CA VAL A 74 -25.05 3.76 10.85
C VAL A 74 -23.98 3.59 11.93
N PHE A 75 -24.35 3.01 13.07
CA PHE A 75 -23.47 2.81 14.20
C PHE A 75 -23.09 1.33 14.39
N ASN A 76 -21.88 1.09 14.90
CA ASN A 76 -21.46 -0.24 15.34
C ASN A 76 -22.09 -0.59 16.71
N LYS A 77 -21.86 -1.84 17.18
CA LYS A 77 -22.33 -2.31 18.49
C LYS A 77 -21.85 -1.46 19.70
N HIS A 78 -20.81 -0.65 19.53
CA HIS A 78 -20.27 0.25 20.56
C HIS A 78 -20.73 1.72 20.37
N ARG A 79 -21.78 1.95 19.56
CA ARG A 79 -22.32 3.27 19.22
C ARG A 79 -21.29 4.23 18.58
N GLN A 80 -20.27 3.68 17.93
CA GLN A 80 -19.34 4.47 17.13
C GLN A 80 -19.84 4.54 15.69
N PRO A 81 -19.77 5.71 15.04
CA PRO A 81 -20.27 5.86 13.68
C PRO A 81 -19.47 5.01 12.71
N LEU A 82 -20.15 4.15 11.98
CA LEU A 82 -19.59 3.35 10.89
C LEU A 82 -19.56 4.19 9.61
N ARG A 83 -18.59 5.11 9.51
CA ARG A 83 -18.39 5.85 8.25
C ARG A 83 -17.90 4.97 7.12
N GLY A 84 -17.36 3.81 7.46
CA GLY A 84 -16.73 2.92 6.50
C GLY A 84 -15.43 3.47 5.93
N TYR A 85 -14.93 2.76 4.96
CA TYR A 85 -13.68 3.06 4.29
C TYR A 85 -13.88 3.05 2.77
N HIS A 86 -13.05 3.79 2.08
CA HIS A 86 -12.71 3.52 0.69
C HIS A 86 -11.42 2.73 0.66
N PHE A 87 -11.23 1.93 -0.35
CA PHE A 87 -10.06 1.08 -0.50
C PHE A 87 -9.31 1.51 -1.76
N LEU A 88 -8.16 2.14 -1.55
CA LEU A 88 -7.28 2.54 -2.63
C LEU A 88 -6.42 1.33 -3.01
N HIS A 89 -6.76 0.70 -4.12
CA HIS A 89 -5.95 -0.34 -4.73
C HIS A 89 -4.89 0.33 -5.60
N THR A 90 -3.65 -0.11 -5.47
CA THR A 90 -2.50 0.51 -6.15
C THR A 90 -1.57 -0.56 -6.70
N ALA A 91 -1.16 -0.40 -7.95
CA ALA A 91 -0.10 -1.16 -8.59
C ALA A 91 0.99 -0.19 -9.06
N ILE A 92 2.24 -0.39 -8.61
CA ILE A 92 3.37 0.47 -8.96
C ILE A 92 4.50 -0.35 -9.57
N ASP A 93 4.97 0.03 -10.75
CA ASP A 93 6.16 -0.56 -11.32
C ASP A 93 7.42 -0.21 -10.52
N GLY A 94 8.20 -1.20 -10.21
CA GLY A 94 9.39 -1.10 -9.36
C GLY A 94 10.53 -0.29 -9.97
N HIS A 95 10.58 -0.17 -11.28
CA HIS A 95 11.63 0.55 -12.02
C HIS A 95 11.19 1.96 -12.40
N SER A 96 10.19 2.10 -13.26
CA SER A 96 9.73 3.38 -13.77
C SER A 96 8.98 4.24 -12.76
N ARG A 97 8.43 3.63 -11.71
CA ARG A 97 7.51 4.24 -10.73
C ARG A 97 6.15 4.62 -11.32
N LEU A 98 5.84 4.16 -12.50
CA LEU A 98 4.52 4.31 -13.06
C LEU A 98 3.49 3.62 -12.18
N VAL A 99 2.37 4.29 -11.91
CA VAL A 99 1.37 3.86 -10.94
C VAL A 99 0.00 3.80 -11.59
N TYR A 100 -0.69 2.67 -11.39
CA TYR A 100 -2.12 2.54 -11.63
C TYR A 100 -2.85 2.44 -10.28
N SER A 101 -3.88 3.22 -10.08
CA SER A 101 -4.64 3.22 -8.82
C SER A 101 -6.12 3.40 -9.04
N GLU A 102 -6.94 2.68 -8.25
CA GLU A 102 -8.39 2.78 -8.24
C GLU A 102 -8.92 2.88 -6.81
N LEU A 103 -9.97 3.68 -6.63
CA LEU A 103 -10.70 3.77 -5.39
C LEU A 103 -11.92 2.83 -5.45
N LEU A 104 -11.87 1.73 -4.70
CA LEU A 104 -12.87 0.67 -4.75
C LEU A 104 -13.63 0.54 -3.42
N ALA A 105 -14.74 -0.19 -3.45
CA ALA A 105 -15.64 -0.31 -2.31
C ALA A 105 -15.12 -1.23 -1.20
N ASP A 106 -14.28 -2.21 -1.55
CA ASP A 106 -13.76 -3.21 -0.62
C ASP A 106 -12.39 -3.75 -1.03
N GLU A 107 -11.83 -4.64 -0.19
CA GLU A 107 -10.56 -5.36 -0.41
C GLU A 107 -10.79 -6.87 -0.59
N ARG A 108 -11.95 -7.28 -1.12
CA ARG A 108 -12.27 -8.69 -1.31
C ARG A 108 -11.43 -9.30 -2.44
N LYS A 109 -11.35 -10.64 -2.44
CA LYS A 109 -10.56 -11.40 -3.40
C LYS A 109 -10.97 -11.11 -4.86
N ASP A 110 -12.28 -11.01 -5.11
CA ASP A 110 -12.81 -10.78 -6.46
C ASP A 110 -12.50 -9.34 -6.92
N THR A 111 -12.62 -8.38 -6.01
CA THR A 111 -12.28 -6.97 -6.24
C THR A 111 -10.79 -6.80 -6.53
N ALA A 112 -9.92 -7.47 -5.75
CA ALA A 112 -8.48 -7.41 -5.94
C ALA A 112 -8.05 -8.08 -7.28
N ALA A 113 -8.68 -9.18 -7.65
CA ALA A 113 -8.41 -9.86 -8.92
C ALA A 113 -8.86 -9.01 -10.12
N ALA A 114 -10.07 -8.44 -10.07
CA ALA A 114 -10.58 -7.55 -11.11
C ALA A 114 -9.74 -6.28 -11.24
N PHE A 115 -9.30 -5.69 -10.12
CA PHE A 115 -8.35 -4.58 -10.11
C PHE A 115 -7.05 -4.96 -10.83
N TRP A 116 -6.46 -6.11 -10.47
CA TRP A 116 -5.22 -6.57 -11.11
C TRP A 116 -5.38 -6.75 -12.62
N THR A 117 -6.48 -7.34 -13.08
CA THR A 117 -6.75 -7.53 -14.51
C THR A 117 -6.74 -6.20 -15.26
N ARG A 118 -7.39 -5.15 -14.71
CA ARG A 118 -7.39 -3.81 -15.32
C ARG A 118 -6.01 -3.15 -15.23
N ALA A 119 -5.33 -3.26 -14.11
CA ALA A 119 -3.99 -2.72 -13.93
C ALA A 119 -3.00 -3.32 -14.93
N ASN A 120 -3.03 -4.64 -15.12
CA ASN A 120 -2.17 -5.33 -16.07
C ASN A 120 -2.48 -4.94 -17.53
N ALA A 121 -3.76 -4.81 -17.89
CA ALA A 121 -4.16 -4.30 -19.21
C ALA A 121 -3.61 -2.90 -19.46
N TRP A 122 -3.75 -2.00 -18.48
CA TRP A 122 -3.23 -0.64 -18.56
C TRP A 122 -1.69 -0.59 -18.66
N PHE A 123 -0.95 -1.42 -17.90
CA PHE A 123 0.49 -1.53 -18.07
C PHE A 123 0.88 -1.99 -19.48
N ASN A 124 0.16 -2.95 -20.04
CA ASN A 124 0.39 -3.41 -21.41
C ASN A 124 0.13 -2.30 -22.44
N GLU A 125 -0.92 -1.48 -22.28
CA GLU A 125 -1.20 -0.30 -23.12
C GLU A 125 -0.07 0.73 -23.02
N CYS A 126 0.59 0.85 -21.84
CA CYS A 126 1.78 1.67 -21.65
C CYS A 126 3.09 1.02 -22.20
N GLY A 127 3.00 -0.13 -22.86
CA GLY A 127 4.16 -0.86 -23.37
C GLY A 127 4.96 -1.63 -22.31
N ILE A 128 4.37 -1.87 -21.13
CA ILE A 128 5.01 -2.53 -20.00
C ILE A 128 4.47 -3.94 -19.84
N THR A 129 5.26 -4.95 -20.18
CA THR A 129 4.93 -6.36 -19.92
C THR A 129 5.35 -6.74 -18.50
N VAL A 130 4.37 -7.02 -17.64
CA VAL A 130 4.62 -7.36 -16.23
C VAL A 130 5.07 -8.82 -16.12
N GLN A 131 6.24 -9.04 -15.51
CA GLN A 131 6.80 -10.38 -15.29
C GLN A 131 6.51 -10.91 -13.89
N LYS A 132 6.57 -10.05 -12.87
CA LYS A 132 6.42 -10.43 -11.47
C LYS A 132 5.55 -9.44 -10.72
N VAL A 133 4.73 -9.96 -9.81
CA VAL A 133 3.89 -9.16 -8.90
C VAL A 133 4.29 -9.44 -7.47
N LEU A 134 4.54 -8.38 -6.70
CA LEU A 134 4.79 -8.47 -5.26
C LEU A 134 3.60 -7.91 -4.49
N THR A 135 3.04 -8.73 -3.61
CA THR A 135 1.97 -8.34 -2.69
C THR A 135 2.39 -8.55 -1.24
N ASP A 136 1.62 -8.05 -0.30
CA ASP A 136 1.67 -8.50 1.08
C ASP A 136 1.03 -9.90 1.24
N ASN A 137 0.82 -10.34 2.49
CA ASN A 137 0.17 -11.61 2.80
C ASN A 137 -1.35 -11.46 3.05
N GLY A 138 -1.99 -10.40 2.57
CA GLY A 138 -3.42 -10.18 2.68
C GLY A 138 -4.23 -11.36 2.13
N SER A 139 -5.39 -11.62 2.74
CA SER A 139 -6.23 -12.76 2.37
C SER A 139 -6.71 -12.70 0.93
N CYS A 140 -6.97 -11.50 0.40
CA CYS A 140 -7.37 -11.29 -0.99
C CYS A 140 -6.31 -11.79 -1.97
N TYR A 141 -5.02 -11.52 -1.71
CA TYR A 141 -3.89 -11.93 -2.56
C TYR A 141 -3.51 -13.41 -2.42
N ARG A 142 -3.92 -14.05 -1.32
CA ARG A 142 -3.70 -15.49 -1.10
C ARG A 142 -4.77 -16.36 -1.76
N SER A 143 -5.81 -15.76 -2.31
CA SER A 143 -6.93 -16.45 -2.92
C SER A 143 -6.57 -17.11 -4.24
N HIS A 144 -7.29 -18.19 -4.59
CA HIS A 144 -7.17 -18.82 -5.91
C HIS A 144 -7.59 -17.84 -7.01
N VAL A 145 -8.65 -17.03 -6.77
CA VAL A 145 -9.16 -16.05 -7.74
C VAL A 145 -8.08 -15.04 -8.15
N PHE A 146 -7.30 -14.53 -7.19
CA PHE A 146 -6.21 -13.61 -7.49
C PHE A 146 -5.06 -14.31 -8.24
N ARG A 147 -4.73 -15.55 -7.85
CA ARG A 147 -3.71 -16.33 -8.53
C ARG A 147 -4.12 -16.62 -9.99
N ASP A 148 -5.39 -16.95 -10.22
CA ASP A 148 -5.89 -17.24 -11.55
C ASP A 148 -5.89 -15.97 -12.43
N ALA A 149 -6.16 -14.80 -11.84
CA ALA A 149 -6.05 -13.50 -12.51
C ALA A 149 -4.61 -13.10 -12.87
N LEU A 150 -3.60 -13.62 -12.17
CA LEU A 150 -2.19 -13.41 -12.51
C LEU A 150 -1.77 -14.20 -13.74
N GLY A 151 -2.40 -15.34 -14.02
CA GLY A 151 -2.07 -16.21 -15.14
C GLY A 151 -0.63 -16.75 -15.04
N THR A 152 0.22 -16.38 -16.02
CA THR A 152 1.64 -16.78 -16.08
C THR A 152 2.60 -15.87 -15.30
N ILE A 153 2.09 -14.76 -14.75
CA ILE A 153 2.90 -13.78 -14.02
C ILE A 153 3.34 -14.37 -12.67
N GLU A 154 4.64 -14.29 -12.36
CA GLU A 154 5.19 -14.80 -11.10
C GLU A 154 4.64 -14.02 -9.90
N HIS A 155 3.96 -14.71 -8.99
CA HIS A 155 3.47 -14.10 -7.75
C HIS A 155 4.50 -14.21 -6.64
N ARG A 156 4.99 -13.09 -6.15
CA ARG A 156 5.82 -12.99 -4.95
C ARG A 156 5.05 -12.38 -3.81
N ARG A 157 5.27 -12.87 -2.61
CA ARG A 157 4.70 -12.30 -1.38
C ARG A 157 5.80 -11.84 -0.44
N THR A 158 5.53 -10.76 0.29
CA THR A 158 6.44 -10.29 1.34
C THR A 158 6.64 -11.38 2.39
N ARG A 159 7.86 -11.52 2.88
CA ARG A 159 8.13 -12.44 3.99
C ARG A 159 7.50 -11.89 5.27
N PRO A 160 6.97 -12.75 6.16
CA PRO A 160 6.51 -12.33 7.47
C PRO A 160 7.57 -11.48 8.18
N TYR A 161 7.14 -10.45 8.89
CA TYR A 161 7.99 -9.51 9.63
C TYR A 161 9.01 -8.71 8.79
N ARG A 162 8.83 -8.63 7.46
CA ARG A 162 9.66 -7.82 6.56
C ARG A 162 8.83 -6.84 5.72
N PRO A 163 8.17 -5.85 6.35
CA PRO A 163 7.33 -4.87 5.65
C PRO A 163 8.13 -4.02 4.64
N GLN A 164 9.43 -3.88 4.85
CA GLN A 164 10.32 -3.07 3.99
C GLN A 164 10.32 -3.52 2.52
N THR A 165 9.88 -4.73 2.24
CA THR A 165 9.80 -5.27 0.86
C THR A 165 8.76 -4.53 0.01
N ASN A 166 7.71 -3.97 0.62
CA ASN A 166 6.66 -3.20 -0.07
C ASN A 166 6.80 -1.67 0.08
N GLY A 167 7.97 -1.21 0.53
CA GLY A 167 8.25 0.20 0.83
C GLY A 167 8.02 1.18 -0.32
N LYS A 168 7.96 0.72 -1.59
CA LYS A 168 7.68 1.57 -2.74
C LYS A 168 6.22 2.03 -2.75
N VAL A 169 5.28 1.11 -2.54
CA VAL A 169 3.85 1.42 -2.45
C VAL A 169 3.55 2.19 -1.17
N GLU A 170 4.15 1.81 -0.04
CA GLU A 170 3.99 2.54 1.22
C GLU A 170 4.42 4.01 1.08
N ARG A 171 5.54 4.25 0.40
CA ARG A 171 6.02 5.62 0.13
C ARG A 171 5.07 6.39 -0.77
N PHE A 172 4.56 5.76 -1.83
CA PHE A 172 3.55 6.37 -2.71
C PHE A 172 2.30 6.73 -1.91
N HIS A 173 1.77 5.81 -1.10
CA HIS A 173 0.60 6.06 -0.25
C HIS A 173 0.82 7.18 0.76
N ARG A 174 2.05 7.36 1.25
CA ARG A 174 2.39 8.47 2.15
C ARG A 174 2.34 9.79 1.39
N THR A 175 3.01 9.88 0.24
CA THR A 175 3.03 11.10 -0.59
C THR A 175 1.62 11.50 -1.04
N LEU A 176 0.72 10.52 -1.27
CA LEU A 176 -0.67 10.80 -1.67
C LEU A 176 -1.52 11.33 -0.49
N ALA A 177 -1.13 11.02 0.76
CA ALA A 177 -1.88 11.38 1.97
C ALA A 177 -1.40 12.69 2.64
N ASP A 178 -0.25 13.20 2.24
CA ASP A 178 0.33 14.47 2.69
C ASP A 178 -0.25 15.65 1.91
#